data_70fdd99916a666d5c89790a32774f727
#
_entry.id   70fdd99916a666d5c89790a32774f727
#
_cell.length_a   1.000
_cell.length_b   1.000
_cell.length_c   1.000
_cell.angle_alpha   90.00
_cell.angle_beta   90.00
_cell.angle_gamma   90.00
#
_symmetry.space_group_name_H-M   'P 1'
#
loop_
_entity.id
_entity.type
_entity.pdbx_description
1 polymer ?
#
loop_
_entity_poly.entity_id
_entity_poly.type
_entity_poly.pdbx_seq_one_letter_code
_entity_poly.pdbx_strand_id
1 'polypeptide(L)'
;VTITVREASTGAPDNGVVYTLRSTSTSNEAVSDAVNITIEPVLAGATLDVRVDKEAAAPGESVFGSVVLTNTGNAEDTFSITTVGEDCGLDASVTVGAGLTSEPLGWSCVVANDAAAGQRGVSFRAVSAVRSNVAVQQVALYTVEVDWPGDSLVALSVSEGQVSLGVDSSTSVILTVSNLGNAEVSGTLDAYGRNTGLVLLEWQRMNDDVVTSDFSLTSGSSVDFLLTITSNTARAATSDITVRATSTGGGVLTTDESVPLPITIEGPALPPNGLSLPLGVEVSQSAALGAMGAGWLLAIVAIQLLRRRTRGDDASSDEVDDEEEGEAEEEKELPELGYNECRLDGESKVNCPTCDARLGVPRGSTPPFRFTCPQCENKIRVVE
;
A
#
# COMPACT_ATOMS: atom_id res chain seq x y z
N VAL A 1 78.17 -30.51 -18.23
CA VAL A 1 77.76 -29.13 -18.45
C VAL A 1 76.30 -29.01 -18.02
N THR A 2 75.98 -28.15 -17.08
CA THR A 2 74.62 -27.85 -16.69
C THR A 2 74.22 -26.56 -17.38
N ILE A 3 73.11 -26.55 -18.13
CA ILE A 3 72.56 -25.39 -18.77
C ILE A 3 71.28 -25.02 -18.02
N THR A 4 71.26 -23.85 -17.45
CA THR A 4 70.06 -23.31 -16.79
C THR A 4 69.44 -22.28 -17.74
N VAL A 5 68.21 -22.55 -18.19
CA VAL A 5 67.41 -21.61 -18.96
C VAL A 5 66.43 -20.94 -17.98
N ARG A 6 66.42 -19.62 -17.94
CA ARG A 6 65.44 -18.84 -17.19
C ARG A 6 64.52 -18.14 -18.16
N GLU A 7 63.26 -18.24 -17.92
CA GLU A 7 62.26 -17.44 -18.65
C GLU A 7 62.46 -15.95 -18.33
N ALA A 8 62.49 -15.12 -19.36
CA ALA A 8 62.46 -13.67 -19.16
C ALA A 8 61.04 -13.28 -18.75
N SER A 9 60.91 -12.58 -17.63
CA SER A 9 59.63 -12.22 -17.01
C SER A 9 58.71 -11.30 -17.83
N THR A 10 59.11 -10.89 -19.01
CA THR A 10 58.31 -10.02 -19.89
C THR A 10 58.56 -10.37 -21.35
N GLY A 11 57.51 -10.88 -22.05
CA GLY A 11 57.46 -10.93 -23.50
C GLY A 11 57.93 -12.22 -24.16
N ALA A 12 57.81 -13.40 -23.51
CA ALA A 12 57.95 -14.66 -24.24
C ALA A 12 56.81 -14.75 -25.30
N PRO A 13 57.16 -15.09 -26.56
CA PRO A 13 56.16 -15.25 -27.61
C PRO A 13 55.25 -16.43 -27.25
N ASP A 14 53.96 -16.36 -27.57
CA ASP A 14 52.93 -17.38 -27.29
C ASP A 14 53.23 -18.76 -27.95
N ASN A 15 54.25 -18.86 -28.78
CA ASN A 15 54.59 -20.03 -29.60
C ASN A 15 55.84 -20.80 -29.13
N GLY A 16 56.31 -20.61 -27.92
CA GLY A 16 57.54 -21.27 -27.45
C GLY A 16 58.80 -20.84 -28.21
N VAL A 17 59.93 -21.08 -27.58
CA VAL A 17 61.24 -20.78 -28.17
C VAL A 17 62.05 -22.06 -28.30
N VAL A 18 62.54 -22.32 -29.48
CA VAL A 18 63.39 -23.47 -29.75
C VAL A 18 64.87 -23.04 -29.66
N TYR A 19 65.58 -23.61 -28.71
CA TYR A 19 67.04 -23.44 -28.56
C TYR A 19 67.73 -24.63 -29.16
N THR A 20 68.67 -24.40 -30.09
CA THR A 20 69.53 -25.45 -30.66
C THR A 20 70.87 -25.46 -29.93
N LEU A 21 71.12 -26.50 -29.18
CA LEU A 21 72.42 -26.76 -28.55
C LEU A 21 73.26 -27.56 -29.52
N ARG A 22 74.40 -26.96 -29.98
CA ARG A 22 75.32 -27.58 -30.86
C ARG A 22 76.65 -27.89 -30.16
N SER A 23 77.08 -29.13 -30.21
CA SER A 23 78.40 -29.57 -29.80
C SER A 23 79.27 -29.78 -31.03
N THR A 24 80.45 -29.20 -31.00
CA THR A 24 81.42 -29.36 -32.13
C THR A 24 82.73 -29.88 -31.56
N SER A 25 83.32 -30.88 -32.26
CA SER A 25 84.60 -31.43 -31.85
C SER A 25 85.74 -30.39 -32.04
N THR A 26 86.57 -30.19 -31.00
CA THR A 26 87.71 -29.24 -31.01
C THR A 26 88.85 -29.78 -31.90
N SER A 27 88.87 -31.09 -32.19
CA SER A 27 89.93 -31.77 -33.02
C SER A 27 89.47 -31.94 -34.45
N ASN A 28 88.21 -31.86 -34.74
CA ASN A 28 87.65 -31.95 -36.12
C ASN A 28 86.31 -31.20 -36.18
N GLU A 29 86.33 -29.97 -36.64
CA GLU A 29 85.16 -29.09 -36.69
C GLU A 29 84.06 -29.64 -37.62
N ALA A 30 84.32 -30.57 -38.50
CA ALA A 30 83.33 -31.25 -39.34
C ALA A 30 82.46 -32.23 -38.55
N VAL A 31 82.89 -32.59 -37.33
CA VAL A 31 82.12 -33.45 -36.41
C VAL A 31 81.34 -32.60 -35.43
N SER A 32 80.07 -32.48 -35.66
CA SER A 32 79.17 -31.79 -34.75
C SER A 32 77.84 -32.47 -34.63
N ASP A 33 77.22 -32.36 -33.48
CA ASP A 33 75.86 -32.82 -33.20
C ASP A 33 75.05 -31.73 -32.62
N ALA A 34 73.72 -31.70 -32.81
CA ALA A 34 72.82 -30.69 -32.33
C ALA A 34 71.53 -31.29 -31.81
N VAL A 35 71.04 -30.75 -30.66
CA VAL A 35 69.77 -31.11 -30.12
C VAL A 35 68.90 -29.82 -29.93
N ASN A 36 67.68 -29.91 -30.31
CA ASN A 36 66.71 -28.84 -30.11
C ASN A 36 66.02 -29.03 -28.79
N ILE A 37 65.98 -27.94 -27.98
CA ILE A 37 65.23 -27.83 -26.74
C ILE A 37 64.15 -26.82 -26.99
N THR A 38 62.89 -27.24 -26.93
CA THR A 38 61.74 -26.33 -26.99
C THR A 38 61.35 -25.90 -25.57
N ILE A 39 61.32 -24.64 -25.34
CA ILE A 39 60.78 -24.04 -24.10
C ILE A 39 59.42 -23.48 -24.42
N GLU A 40 58.39 -24.06 -23.86
CA GLU A 40 57.02 -23.57 -24.01
C GLU A 40 56.79 -22.43 -22.99
N PRO A 41 56.12 -21.34 -23.39
CA PRO A 41 55.77 -20.28 -22.44
C PRO A 41 54.72 -20.80 -21.43
N VAL A 42 54.78 -20.32 -20.20
CA VAL A 42 53.73 -20.57 -19.24
C VAL A 42 52.45 -19.79 -19.64
N LEU A 43 51.45 -20.52 -20.04
CA LEU A 43 50.13 -19.97 -20.37
C LEU A 43 49.28 -20.04 -19.10
N ALA A 44 48.80 -18.92 -18.62
CA ALA A 44 47.81 -18.84 -17.53
C ALA A 44 46.40 -18.72 -18.11
N GLY A 45 45.44 -19.42 -17.51
CA GLY A 45 44.05 -19.36 -17.89
C GLY A 45 43.19 -20.05 -16.84
N ALA A 46 41.96 -19.60 -16.67
CA ALA A 46 41.02 -20.21 -15.75
C ALA A 46 39.58 -20.10 -16.23
N THR A 47 38.73 -20.98 -15.71
CA THR A 47 37.26 -20.85 -15.75
C THR A 47 36.71 -20.97 -14.32
N LEU A 48 35.62 -20.27 -14.04
CA LEU A 48 34.86 -20.40 -12.79
C LEU A 48 33.51 -21.07 -13.11
N ASP A 49 33.13 -22.04 -12.28
CA ASP A 49 31.75 -22.58 -12.18
C ASP A 49 31.21 -22.20 -10.80
N VAL A 50 30.15 -21.40 -10.78
CA VAL A 50 29.54 -20.93 -9.53
C VAL A 50 28.15 -21.53 -9.41
N ARG A 51 27.91 -22.19 -8.28
CA ARG A 51 26.63 -22.81 -7.94
C ARG A 51 26.01 -22.11 -6.74
N VAL A 52 24.69 -21.98 -6.79
CA VAL A 52 23.86 -21.52 -5.69
C VAL A 52 23.11 -22.72 -5.16
N ASP A 53 23.31 -23.05 -3.87
CA ASP A 53 22.62 -24.18 -3.22
C ASP A 53 21.31 -23.72 -2.57
N LYS A 54 21.22 -22.48 -2.11
CA LYS A 54 20.00 -21.82 -1.68
C LYS A 54 19.73 -20.61 -2.57
N GLU A 55 18.78 -20.76 -3.49
CA GLU A 55 18.50 -19.76 -4.55
C GLU A 55 17.60 -18.61 -4.10
N ALA A 56 16.93 -18.74 -2.94
CA ALA A 56 16.05 -17.71 -2.40
C ALA A 56 16.25 -17.57 -0.89
N ALA A 57 16.16 -16.34 -0.39
CA ALA A 57 16.26 -16.02 1.03
C ALA A 57 15.49 -14.74 1.36
N ALA A 58 14.90 -14.71 2.55
CA ALA A 58 14.31 -13.50 3.12
C ALA A 58 15.38 -12.51 3.59
N PRO A 59 15.05 -11.22 3.76
CA PRO A 59 15.94 -10.26 4.42
C PRO A 59 16.46 -10.78 5.76
N GLY A 60 17.77 -10.62 6.01
CA GLY A 60 18.45 -11.13 7.20
C GLY A 60 18.85 -12.61 7.15
N GLU A 61 18.36 -13.38 6.19
CA GLU A 61 18.80 -14.77 5.98
C GLU A 61 20.04 -14.83 5.09
N SER A 62 20.64 -16.05 5.00
CA SER A 62 21.81 -16.27 4.15
C SER A 62 21.46 -17.03 2.89
N VAL A 63 22.05 -16.63 1.77
CA VAL A 63 22.23 -17.43 0.57
C VAL A 63 23.63 -18.03 0.58
N PHE A 64 23.80 -19.21 0.02
CA PHE A 64 25.08 -19.90 0.02
C PHE A 64 25.20 -20.83 -1.19
N GLY A 65 26.44 -21.23 -1.46
CA GLY A 65 26.74 -22.12 -2.55
C GLY A 65 28.20 -22.47 -2.62
N SER A 66 28.70 -22.83 -3.78
CA SER A 66 30.08 -23.22 -4.02
C SER A 66 30.64 -22.62 -5.30
N VAL A 67 31.95 -22.40 -5.31
CA VAL A 67 32.73 -21.99 -6.46
C VAL A 67 33.78 -23.09 -6.75
N VAL A 68 33.85 -23.47 -8.03
CA VAL A 68 34.83 -24.40 -8.52
C VAL A 68 35.66 -23.70 -9.59
N LEU A 69 37.00 -23.76 -9.46
CA LEU A 69 37.93 -23.17 -10.42
C LEU A 69 38.63 -24.28 -11.22
N THR A 70 38.65 -24.14 -12.51
CA THR A 70 39.47 -24.99 -13.41
C THR A 70 40.61 -24.16 -13.96
N ASN A 71 41.84 -24.62 -13.75
CA ASN A 71 43.03 -24.06 -14.38
C ASN A 71 43.13 -24.56 -15.82
N THR A 72 42.91 -23.68 -16.78
CA THR A 72 43.02 -23.98 -18.23
C THR A 72 44.42 -23.67 -18.79
N GLY A 73 45.34 -23.25 -17.92
CA GLY A 73 46.73 -23.04 -18.25
C GLY A 73 47.53 -24.34 -18.42
N ASN A 74 48.79 -24.22 -18.86
CA ASN A 74 49.68 -25.35 -19.07
C ASN A 74 50.65 -25.60 -17.89
N ALA A 75 50.53 -24.85 -16.81
CA ALA A 75 51.35 -25.00 -15.60
C ALA A 75 50.43 -24.86 -14.36
N GLU A 76 50.94 -25.34 -13.21
CA GLU A 76 50.33 -25.05 -11.90
C GLU A 76 50.29 -23.55 -11.66
N ASP A 77 49.13 -23.07 -11.19
CA ASP A 77 48.94 -21.68 -10.87
C ASP A 77 48.14 -21.51 -9.54
N THR A 78 48.37 -20.40 -8.90
CA THR A 78 47.62 -20.01 -7.70
C THR A 78 46.68 -18.85 -8.07
N PHE A 79 45.41 -19.04 -7.76
CA PHE A 79 44.34 -18.03 -8.02
C PHE A 79 43.84 -17.42 -6.71
N SER A 80 43.77 -16.12 -6.68
CA SER A 80 43.07 -15.38 -5.64
C SER A 80 41.61 -15.22 -6.09
N ILE A 81 40.66 -15.74 -5.31
CA ILE A 81 39.21 -15.67 -5.58
C ILE A 81 38.59 -14.74 -4.57
N THR A 82 37.93 -13.71 -5.06
CA THR A 82 37.26 -12.67 -4.25
C THR A 82 35.84 -12.44 -4.73
N THR A 83 34.96 -11.99 -3.84
CA THR A 83 33.63 -11.44 -4.18
C THR A 83 33.75 -9.98 -4.57
N VAL A 84 32.89 -9.52 -5.48
CA VAL A 84 32.83 -8.13 -5.94
C VAL A 84 31.42 -7.61 -5.76
N GLY A 85 31.26 -6.55 -4.97
CA GLY A 85 30.01 -5.78 -4.86
C GLY A 85 29.11 -6.06 -3.66
N GLU A 86 29.19 -7.25 -3.04
CA GLU A 86 28.45 -7.56 -1.80
C GLU A 86 29.37 -8.22 -0.78
N ASP A 87 29.08 -8.02 0.52
CA ASP A 87 29.79 -8.64 1.63
C ASP A 87 29.48 -10.12 1.72
N CYS A 88 30.11 -10.90 0.85
CA CYS A 88 30.00 -12.34 0.87
C CYS A 88 31.31 -12.96 1.41
N GLY A 89 31.18 -13.95 2.25
CA GLY A 89 32.32 -14.59 2.92
C GLY A 89 33.09 -15.54 2.00
N LEU A 90 33.76 -15.00 0.96
CA LEU A 90 34.74 -15.73 0.19
C LEU A 90 35.93 -14.82 -0.15
N ASP A 91 37.04 -15.07 0.54
CA ASP A 91 38.38 -14.58 0.18
C ASP A 91 39.34 -15.76 0.29
N ALA A 92 39.60 -16.39 -0.83
CA ALA A 92 40.32 -17.65 -0.89
C ALA A 92 41.49 -17.58 -1.89
N SER A 93 42.57 -18.27 -1.55
CA SER A 93 43.67 -18.54 -2.47
C SER A 93 43.75 -20.04 -2.70
N VAL A 94 43.70 -20.46 -3.95
CA VAL A 94 43.71 -21.87 -4.33
C VAL A 94 44.79 -22.14 -5.38
N THR A 95 45.60 -23.18 -5.16
CA THR A 95 46.60 -23.65 -6.12
C THR A 95 46.05 -24.84 -6.88
N VAL A 96 46.07 -24.75 -8.21
CA VAL A 96 45.47 -25.76 -9.10
C VAL A 96 46.47 -26.14 -10.17
N GLY A 97 46.75 -27.42 -10.29
CA GLY A 97 47.63 -27.96 -11.36
C GLY A 97 47.08 -27.71 -12.75
N ALA A 98 47.94 -27.78 -13.77
CA ALA A 98 47.59 -27.59 -15.17
C ALA A 98 46.45 -28.52 -15.61
N GLY A 99 45.38 -27.96 -16.16
CA GLY A 99 44.20 -28.70 -16.62
C GLY A 99 43.36 -29.36 -15.54
N LEU A 100 43.66 -29.09 -14.23
CA LEU A 100 42.91 -29.62 -13.11
C LEU A 100 41.86 -28.63 -12.58
N THR A 101 40.96 -29.18 -11.78
CA THR A 101 39.87 -28.45 -11.14
C THR A 101 40.08 -28.45 -9.63
N SER A 102 39.76 -27.33 -8.96
CA SER A 102 39.81 -27.21 -7.50
C SER A 102 38.75 -28.04 -6.81
N GLU A 103 38.95 -28.33 -5.53
CA GLU A 103 37.83 -28.69 -4.66
C GLU A 103 36.83 -27.54 -4.60
N PRO A 104 35.52 -27.83 -4.36
CA PRO A 104 34.52 -26.79 -4.18
C PRO A 104 34.82 -25.88 -2.99
N LEU A 105 34.82 -24.59 -3.21
CA LEU A 105 35.00 -23.55 -2.20
C LEU A 105 33.64 -22.99 -1.82
N GLY A 106 33.22 -23.19 -0.56
CA GLY A 106 31.94 -22.69 -0.05
C GLY A 106 31.95 -21.16 0.08
N TRP A 107 30.84 -20.55 -0.27
CA TRP A 107 30.58 -19.14 -0.06
C TRP A 107 29.22 -18.92 0.61
N SER A 108 29.08 -17.82 1.32
CA SER A 108 27.82 -17.42 1.96
C SER A 108 27.71 -15.91 2.00
N CYS A 109 26.51 -15.38 1.70
CA CYS A 109 26.18 -13.96 1.82
C CYS A 109 24.95 -13.81 2.69
N VAL A 110 24.97 -12.84 3.59
CA VAL A 110 23.79 -12.44 4.35
C VAL A 110 23.02 -11.40 3.54
N VAL A 111 21.74 -11.67 3.27
CA VAL A 111 20.85 -10.69 2.64
C VAL A 111 20.60 -9.55 3.62
N ALA A 112 20.84 -8.32 3.20
CA ALA A 112 20.60 -7.15 4.05
C ALA A 112 19.14 -7.10 4.53
N ASN A 113 18.92 -6.63 5.76
CA ASN A 113 17.58 -6.56 6.37
C ASN A 113 16.64 -5.62 5.61
N ASP A 114 17.20 -4.65 4.88
CA ASP A 114 16.49 -3.68 4.06
C ASP A 114 16.53 -4.02 2.56
N ALA A 115 16.99 -5.22 2.21
CA ALA A 115 17.09 -5.64 0.83
C ALA A 115 15.72 -5.69 0.16
N ALA A 116 15.55 -4.93 -0.93
CA ALA A 116 14.34 -5.00 -1.73
C ALA A 116 14.20 -6.38 -2.38
N ALA A 117 12.95 -6.88 -2.44
CA ALA A 117 12.60 -8.14 -3.07
C ALA A 117 12.98 -8.17 -4.56
N GLY A 118 13.35 -9.34 -5.07
CA GLY A 118 13.68 -9.57 -6.46
C GLY A 118 15.03 -10.22 -6.66
N GLN A 119 15.43 -10.34 -7.93
CA GLN A 119 16.67 -11.00 -8.31
C GLN A 119 17.89 -10.15 -8.01
N ARG A 120 18.90 -10.76 -7.40
CA ARG A 120 20.20 -10.18 -7.05
C ARG A 120 21.34 -11.04 -7.59
N GLY A 121 22.54 -10.48 -7.70
CA GLY A 121 23.70 -11.18 -8.18
C GLY A 121 24.93 -10.97 -7.31
N VAL A 122 25.64 -12.06 -7.03
CA VAL A 122 26.97 -12.04 -6.42
C VAL A 122 27.98 -12.30 -7.51
N SER A 123 28.97 -11.43 -7.63
CA SER A 123 30.05 -11.57 -8.62
C SER A 123 31.31 -12.14 -7.97
N PHE A 124 31.84 -13.20 -8.56
CA PHE A 124 33.09 -13.85 -8.15
C PHE A 124 34.17 -13.55 -9.17
N ARG A 125 35.36 -13.19 -8.70
CA ARG A 125 36.50 -12.91 -9.54
C ARG A 125 37.71 -13.72 -9.09
N ALA A 126 38.30 -14.48 -10.01
CA ALA A 126 39.57 -15.18 -9.79
C ALA A 126 40.69 -14.51 -10.60
N VAL A 127 41.83 -14.29 -9.97
CA VAL A 127 43.02 -13.68 -10.58
C VAL A 127 44.20 -14.59 -10.41
N SER A 128 44.93 -14.84 -11.54
CA SER A 128 46.13 -15.63 -11.58
C SER A 128 47.31 -14.96 -10.90
N ALA A 129 48.04 -15.66 -10.04
CA ALA A 129 49.26 -15.17 -9.45
C ALA A 129 50.46 -15.20 -10.46
N VAL A 130 50.43 -16.14 -11.43
CA VAL A 130 51.44 -16.22 -12.47
C VAL A 130 51.33 -15.05 -13.45
N ARG A 131 50.08 -14.68 -13.82
CA ARG A 131 49.79 -13.56 -14.72
C ARG A 131 48.63 -12.74 -14.20
N SER A 132 48.90 -11.65 -13.50
CA SER A 132 47.87 -10.80 -12.85
C SER A 132 46.87 -10.14 -13.83
N ASN A 133 47.17 -10.11 -15.11
CA ASN A 133 46.26 -9.65 -16.15
C ASN A 133 45.27 -10.75 -16.59
N VAL A 134 45.50 -12.00 -16.18
CA VAL A 134 44.54 -13.12 -16.41
C VAL A 134 43.56 -13.16 -15.21
N ALA A 135 42.35 -12.76 -15.48
CA ALA A 135 41.26 -12.81 -14.54
C ALA A 135 39.98 -13.33 -15.18
N VAL A 136 39.25 -14.11 -14.45
CA VAL A 136 37.91 -14.61 -14.85
C VAL A 136 36.89 -14.17 -13.84
N GLN A 137 35.66 -13.85 -14.28
CA GLN A 137 34.55 -13.41 -13.45
C GLN A 137 33.30 -14.18 -13.81
N GLN A 138 32.54 -14.55 -12.79
CA GLN A 138 31.24 -15.22 -12.93
C GLN A 138 30.27 -14.65 -11.93
N VAL A 139 28.98 -14.60 -12.30
CA VAL A 139 27.90 -14.09 -11.46
C VAL A 139 27.00 -15.25 -11.05
N ALA A 140 26.70 -15.36 -9.77
CA ALA A 140 25.64 -16.18 -9.23
C ALA A 140 24.40 -15.32 -8.99
N LEU A 141 23.25 -15.81 -9.41
CA LEU A 141 21.97 -15.12 -9.21
C LEU A 141 21.18 -15.80 -8.09
N TYR A 142 20.59 -15.00 -7.23
CA TYR A 142 19.67 -15.45 -6.19
C TYR A 142 18.48 -14.50 -6.10
N THR A 143 17.41 -14.90 -5.40
CA THR A 143 16.19 -14.11 -5.23
C THR A 143 16.05 -13.69 -3.78
N VAL A 144 15.86 -12.40 -3.53
CA VAL A 144 15.37 -11.90 -2.24
C VAL A 144 13.86 -12.09 -2.22
N GLU A 145 13.38 -12.86 -1.26
CA GLU A 145 11.96 -13.14 -1.10
C GLU A 145 11.20 -11.88 -0.67
N VAL A 146 9.92 -11.84 -1.04
CA VAL A 146 9.00 -10.81 -0.56
C VAL A 146 8.74 -11.04 0.91
N ASP A 147 8.96 -10.02 1.73
CA ASP A 147 8.72 -10.03 3.16
C ASP A 147 7.86 -8.85 3.59
N TRP A 148 6.81 -9.15 4.35
CA TRP A 148 5.89 -8.18 4.90
C TRP A 148 5.89 -8.29 6.43
N PRO A 149 6.37 -7.27 7.16
CA PRO A 149 6.36 -7.29 8.62
C PRO A 149 4.93 -7.12 9.16
N GLY A 150 4.29 -8.21 9.52
CA GLY A 150 2.94 -8.23 10.08
C GLY A 150 1.82 -8.45 9.06
N ASP A 151 0.59 -8.03 9.43
CA ASP A 151 -0.62 -8.31 8.65
C ASP A 151 -0.96 -7.19 7.65
N SER A 152 -0.28 -6.04 7.71
CA SER A 152 -0.52 -4.87 6.88
C SER A 152 0.65 -4.60 5.94
N LEU A 153 0.36 -4.28 4.67
CA LEU A 153 1.35 -3.89 3.67
C LEU A 153 1.86 -2.47 3.87
N VAL A 154 1.02 -1.59 4.39
CA VAL A 154 1.33 -0.18 4.62
C VAL A 154 0.99 0.23 6.05
N ALA A 155 1.68 1.23 6.55
CA ALA A 155 1.24 2.00 7.71
C ALA A 155 0.57 3.29 7.23
N LEU A 156 -0.56 3.64 7.87
CA LEU A 156 -1.27 4.89 7.64
C LEU A 156 -1.21 5.73 8.91
N SER A 157 -0.80 6.98 8.80
CA SER A 157 -0.80 7.95 9.90
C SER A 157 -1.35 9.29 9.46
N VAL A 158 -1.88 10.05 10.41
CA VAL A 158 -2.43 11.37 10.19
C VAL A 158 -1.77 12.37 11.15
N SER A 159 -1.49 13.58 10.66
CA SER A 159 -0.82 14.61 11.45
C SER A 159 -1.62 15.10 12.65
N GLU A 160 -2.95 15.02 12.58
CA GLU A 160 -3.88 15.47 13.62
C GLU A 160 -4.93 14.39 13.89
N GLY A 161 -5.09 14.00 15.15
CA GLY A 161 -6.04 12.97 15.57
C GLY A 161 -7.50 13.41 15.56
N GLN A 162 -7.78 14.71 15.39
CA GLN A 162 -9.11 15.30 15.21
C GLN A 162 -9.00 16.64 14.49
N VAL A 163 -10.07 17.02 13.81
CA VAL A 163 -10.14 18.25 13.03
C VAL A 163 -11.27 19.13 13.53
N SER A 164 -11.00 20.44 13.66
CA SER A 164 -12.03 21.45 13.93
C SER A 164 -12.00 22.51 12.83
N LEU A 165 -13.15 22.82 12.24
CA LEU A 165 -13.29 23.84 11.21
C LEU A 165 -14.62 24.60 11.37
N GLY A 166 -14.67 25.83 10.88
CA GLY A 166 -15.92 26.61 10.86
C GLY A 166 -16.86 26.17 9.75
N VAL A 167 -18.12 26.57 9.80
CA VAL A 167 -19.05 26.47 8.66
C VAL A 167 -18.48 27.27 7.48
N ASP A 168 -18.71 26.78 6.26
CA ASP A 168 -18.24 27.39 5.01
C ASP A 168 -16.70 27.63 5.00
N SER A 169 -15.94 26.86 5.75
CA SER A 169 -14.48 26.93 5.79
C SER A 169 -13.84 25.61 5.39
N SER A 170 -12.54 25.66 5.12
CA SER A 170 -11.73 24.49 4.84
C SER A 170 -10.49 24.46 5.71
N THR A 171 -10.00 23.26 5.98
CA THR A 171 -8.72 22.99 6.64
C THR A 171 -8.06 21.81 5.95
N SER A 172 -6.78 21.59 6.24
CA SER A 172 -6.05 20.48 5.63
C SER A 172 -5.26 19.72 6.68
N VAL A 173 -5.18 18.40 6.53
CA VAL A 173 -4.35 17.52 7.35
C VAL A 173 -3.41 16.73 6.44
N ILE A 174 -2.25 16.37 6.97
CA ILE A 174 -1.28 15.53 6.25
C ILE A 174 -1.52 14.08 6.65
N LEU A 175 -1.61 13.23 5.63
CA LEU A 175 -1.68 11.77 5.75
C LEU A 175 -0.41 11.20 5.18
N THR A 176 0.26 10.34 5.94
CA THR A 176 1.47 9.65 5.49
C THR A 176 1.14 8.17 5.30
N VAL A 177 1.40 7.66 4.10
CA VAL A 177 1.35 6.23 3.77
C VAL A 177 2.77 5.74 3.64
N SER A 178 3.14 4.71 4.40
CA SER A 178 4.49 4.14 4.41
C SER A 178 4.43 2.66 4.03
N ASN A 179 5.26 2.24 3.07
CA ASN A 179 5.43 0.84 2.72
C ASN A 179 6.23 0.12 3.81
N LEU A 180 5.66 -0.89 4.45
CA LEU A 180 6.28 -1.66 5.53
C LEU A 180 7.14 -2.81 5.02
N GLY A 181 6.92 -3.26 3.79
CA GLY A 181 7.59 -4.41 3.22
C GLY A 181 8.80 -4.08 2.34
N ASN A 182 9.42 -5.11 1.82
CA ASN A 182 10.57 -5.03 0.94
C ASN A 182 10.22 -5.12 -0.57
N ALA A 183 8.95 -5.16 -0.92
CA ALA A 183 8.45 -5.15 -2.30
C ALA A 183 7.63 -3.89 -2.59
N GLU A 184 7.39 -3.62 -3.86
CA GLU A 184 6.51 -2.54 -4.27
C GLU A 184 5.06 -2.78 -3.82
N VAL A 185 4.41 -1.75 -3.33
CA VAL A 185 3.00 -1.72 -2.97
C VAL A 185 2.30 -0.58 -3.68
N SER A 186 1.09 -0.84 -4.16
CA SER A 186 0.21 0.18 -4.76
C SER A 186 -1.16 0.13 -4.11
N GLY A 187 -1.88 1.24 -4.16
CA GLY A 187 -3.21 1.28 -3.55
C GLY A 187 -3.90 2.61 -3.72
N THR A 188 -5.00 2.74 -2.97
CA THR A 188 -5.86 3.92 -2.99
C THR A 188 -6.24 4.33 -1.58
N LEU A 189 -6.44 5.63 -1.37
CA LEU A 189 -7.02 6.19 -0.16
C LEU A 189 -8.51 6.45 -0.38
N ASP A 190 -9.33 6.10 0.58
CA ASP A 190 -10.73 6.49 0.66
C ASP A 190 -11.11 6.93 2.07
N ALA A 191 -12.31 7.46 2.23
CA ALA A 191 -12.85 7.81 3.53
C ALA A 191 -14.31 7.38 3.64
N TYR A 192 -14.65 6.80 4.76
CA TYR A 192 -16.00 6.33 5.08
C TYR A 192 -16.37 6.71 6.53
N GLY A 193 -17.64 6.57 6.89
CA GLY A 193 -18.07 6.83 8.25
C GLY A 193 -19.45 7.45 8.34
N ARG A 194 -19.72 8.11 9.47
CA ARG A 194 -21.00 8.78 9.71
C ARG A 194 -20.95 10.23 9.25
N ASN A 195 -22.05 10.69 8.64
CA ASN A 195 -22.22 12.08 8.25
C ASN A 195 -21.17 12.59 7.26
N THR A 196 -20.61 11.71 6.42
CA THR A 196 -19.59 12.07 5.43
C THR A 196 -20.07 13.15 4.44
N GLY A 197 -21.37 13.22 4.16
CA GLY A 197 -21.96 14.27 3.32
C GLY A 197 -21.91 15.69 3.89
N LEU A 198 -21.52 15.88 5.17
CA LEU A 198 -21.33 17.18 5.78
C LEU A 198 -19.98 17.83 5.45
N VAL A 199 -19.08 17.08 4.82
CA VAL A 199 -17.76 17.55 4.38
C VAL A 199 -17.48 17.12 2.95
N LEU A 200 -16.70 17.91 2.25
CA LEU A 200 -16.09 17.55 0.97
C LEU A 200 -14.62 17.26 1.24
N LEU A 201 -14.13 16.17 0.69
CA LEU A 201 -12.76 15.69 0.86
C LEU A 201 -12.04 15.74 -0.47
N GLU A 202 -10.87 16.36 -0.50
CA GLU A 202 -10.00 16.42 -1.68
C GLU A 202 -8.62 15.93 -1.31
N TRP A 203 -8.10 15.01 -2.11
CA TRP A 203 -6.80 14.37 -1.92
C TRP A 203 -5.78 14.97 -2.88
N GLN A 204 -4.66 15.41 -2.34
CA GLN A 204 -3.54 15.92 -3.16
C GLN A 204 -2.25 15.24 -2.70
N ARG A 205 -1.55 14.59 -3.62
CA ARG A 205 -0.24 14.01 -3.33
C ARG A 205 0.81 15.11 -3.28
N MET A 206 1.55 15.21 -2.15
CA MET A 206 2.41 16.37 -1.88
C MET A 206 3.70 16.40 -2.68
N ASN A 207 4.22 15.28 -3.16
CA ASN A 207 5.50 15.22 -3.88
C ASN A 207 5.43 15.74 -5.33
N ASP A 208 4.27 15.78 -5.94
CA ASP A 208 4.05 16.22 -7.33
C ASP A 208 2.79 17.07 -7.52
N ASP A 209 2.11 17.45 -6.44
CA ASP A 209 0.91 18.28 -6.40
C ASP A 209 -0.28 17.73 -7.22
N VAL A 210 -0.29 16.41 -7.46
CA VAL A 210 -1.36 15.75 -8.22
C VAL A 210 -2.57 15.49 -7.33
N VAL A 211 -3.74 15.90 -7.80
CA VAL A 211 -5.04 15.57 -7.18
C VAL A 211 -5.36 14.10 -7.47
N THR A 212 -5.09 13.24 -6.53
CA THR A 212 -5.31 11.80 -6.64
C THR A 212 -5.36 11.17 -5.24
N SER A 213 -6.03 10.05 -5.12
CA SER A 213 -5.98 9.18 -3.95
C SER A 213 -5.08 7.96 -4.16
N ASP A 214 -4.52 7.77 -5.36
CA ASP A 214 -3.70 6.62 -5.70
C ASP A 214 -2.25 6.81 -5.24
N PHE A 215 -1.63 5.71 -4.80
CA PHE A 215 -0.21 5.66 -4.47
C PHE A 215 0.47 4.43 -5.05
N SER A 216 1.78 4.56 -5.29
CA SER A 216 2.69 3.45 -5.56
C SER A 216 4.00 3.74 -4.82
N LEU A 217 4.44 2.80 -3.99
CA LEU A 217 5.56 2.93 -3.07
C LEU A 217 6.54 1.79 -3.29
N THR A 218 7.79 2.13 -3.53
CA THR A 218 8.88 1.16 -3.50
C THR A 218 9.16 0.70 -2.07
N SER A 219 9.96 -0.34 -1.91
CA SER A 219 10.38 -0.87 -0.61
C SER A 219 10.81 0.24 0.36
N GLY A 220 10.24 0.25 1.56
CA GLY A 220 10.60 1.17 2.64
C GLY A 220 10.35 2.66 2.38
N SER A 221 9.69 3.02 1.27
CA SER A 221 9.37 4.41 0.96
C SER A 221 8.03 4.85 1.56
N SER A 222 7.82 6.16 1.63
CA SER A 222 6.57 6.77 2.07
C SER A 222 6.15 7.90 1.14
N VAL A 223 4.86 8.24 1.18
CA VAL A 223 4.27 9.38 0.47
C VAL A 223 3.32 10.12 1.38
N ASP A 224 3.35 11.45 1.28
CA ASP A 224 2.45 12.34 2.00
C ASP A 224 1.33 12.83 1.08
N PHE A 225 0.12 12.82 1.63
CA PHE A 225 -1.07 13.40 1.01
C PHE A 225 -1.59 14.56 1.85
N LEU A 226 -1.92 15.65 1.20
CA LEU A 226 -2.71 16.72 1.77
C LEU A 226 -4.19 16.39 1.59
N LEU A 227 -4.88 16.08 2.69
CA LEU A 227 -6.33 15.94 2.70
C LEU A 227 -6.96 17.28 3.05
N THR A 228 -7.56 17.93 2.07
CA THR A 228 -8.33 19.16 2.28
C THR A 228 -9.78 18.80 2.61
N ILE A 229 -10.24 19.30 3.76
CA ILE A 229 -11.57 19.05 4.33
C ILE A 229 -12.33 20.36 4.28
N THR A 230 -13.39 20.42 3.49
CA THR A 230 -14.24 21.62 3.38
C THR A 230 -15.61 21.32 3.97
N SER A 231 -16.09 22.21 4.83
CA SER A 231 -17.44 22.11 5.41
C SER A 231 -18.50 22.27 4.32
N ASN A 232 -19.43 21.32 4.27
CA ASN A 232 -20.59 21.34 3.37
C ASN A 232 -21.90 21.52 4.15
N THR A 233 -21.83 22.24 5.28
CA THR A 233 -23.00 22.53 6.11
C THR A 233 -22.93 23.95 6.66
N ALA A 234 -24.08 24.60 6.74
CA ALA A 234 -24.23 25.93 7.32
C ALA A 234 -24.47 25.92 8.86
N ARG A 235 -24.32 24.76 9.51
CA ARG A 235 -24.60 24.57 10.93
C ARG A 235 -23.51 23.82 11.64
N ALA A 236 -23.40 24.03 12.96
CA ALA A 236 -22.56 23.20 13.80
C ALA A 236 -22.96 21.73 13.69
N ALA A 237 -22.00 20.86 13.49
CA ALA A 237 -22.21 19.43 13.30
C ALA A 237 -20.94 18.64 13.64
N THR A 238 -21.07 17.32 13.74
CA THR A 238 -19.94 16.41 13.83
C THR A 238 -20.01 15.38 12.72
N SER A 239 -18.86 15.03 12.17
CA SER A 239 -18.69 13.96 11.21
C SER A 239 -17.61 13.01 11.72
N ASP A 240 -17.93 11.73 11.82
CA ASP A 240 -16.97 10.70 12.22
C ASP A 240 -16.52 10.00 10.94
N ILE A 241 -15.40 10.42 10.38
CA ILE A 241 -14.81 9.74 9.24
C ILE A 241 -13.65 8.86 9.68
N THR A 242 -13.44 7.81 8.93
CA THR A 242 -12.29 6.93 8.99
C THR A 242 -11.62 6.95 7.63
N VAL A 243 -10.37 7.32 7.60
CA VAL A 243 -9.54 7.24 6.40
C VAL A 243 -9.03 5.83 6.28
N ARG A 244 -9.10 5.25 5.08
CA ARG A 244 -8.64 3.91 4.78
C ARG A 244 -7.69 3.93 3.60
N ALA A 245 -6.60 3.16 3.73
CA ALA A 245 -5.70 2.81 2.64
C ALA A 245 -5.95 1.36 2.27
N THR A 246 -6.48 1.13 1.07
CA THR A 246 -6.56 -0.21 0.48
C THR A 246 -5.33 -0.41 -0.38
N SER A 247 -4.52 -1.41 -0.06
CA SER A 247 -3.21 -1.63 -0.68
C SER A 247 -3.05 -3.05 -1.19
N THR A 248 -2.30 -3.20 -2.27
CA THR A 248 -1.96 -4.48 -2.90
C THR A 248 -0.45 -4.55 -3.10
N GLY A 249 0.18 -5.62 -2.64
CA GLY A 249 1.62 -5.86 -2.77
C GLY A 249 1.92 -7.27 -3.22
N GLY A 250 3.09 -7.47 -3.87
CA GLY A 250 3.49 -8.78 -4.39
C GLY A 250 2.52 -9.39 -5.41
N GLY A 251 1.57 -8.61 -5.93
CA GLY A 251 0.60 -9.04 -6.95
C GLY A 251 -0.58 -9.90 -6.44
N VAL A 252 -0.63 -10.25 -5.17
CA VAL A 252 -1.63 -11.20 -4.63
C VAL A 252 -2.22 -10.76 -3.28
N LEU A 253 -1.43 -10.14 -2.42
CA LEU A 253 -1.88 -9.76 -1.08
C LEU A 253 -2.56 -8.38 -1.14
N THR A 254 -3.77 -8.30 -0.60
CA THR A 254 -4.52 -7.03 -0.43
C THR A 254 -4.84 -6.84 1.04
N THR A 255 -4.54 -5.66 1.57
CA THR A 255 -4.82 -5.29 2.96
C THR A 255 -5.46 -3.91 3.04
N ASP A 256 -6.22 -3.71 4.09
CA ASP A 256 -6.82 -2.43 4.45
C ASP A 256 -6.22 -1.93 5.77
N GLU A 257 -5.67 -0.73 5.76
CA GLU A 257 -5.23 -0.01 6.95
C GLU A 257 -6.11 1.22 7.15
N SER A 258 -6.50 1.53 8.37
CA SER A 258 -7.42 2.64 8.61
C SER A 258 -7.09 3.44 9.86
N VAL A 259 -7.36 4.75 9.79
CA VAL A 259 -7.18 5.68 10.90
C VAL A 259 -8.45 6.55 11.09
N PRO A 260 -9.00 6.66 12.31
CA PRO A 260 -10.13 7.53 12.57
C PRO A 260 -9.73 9.00 12.52
N LEU A 261 -10.59 9.84 11.93
CA LEU A 261 -10.43 11.27 11.83
C LEU A 261 -11.78 11.95 12.15
N PRO A 262 -12.12 12.12 13.44
CA PRO A 262 -13.32 12.83 13.85
C PRO A 262 -13.21 14.32 13.50
N ILE A 263 -14.30 14.86 12.93
CA ILE A 263 -14.39 16.25 12.49
C ILE A 263 -15.48 16.96 13.27
N THR A 264 -15.13 18.11 13.83
CA THR A 264 -16.08 19.04 14.49
C THR A 264 -16.24 20.27 13.61
N ILE A 265 -17.46 20.56 13.20
CA ILE A 265 -17.80 21.77 12.47
C ILE A 265 -18.41 22.77 13.46
N GLU A 266 -17.70 23.87 13.68
CA GLU A 266 -18.12 24.95 14.57
C GLU A 266 -18.98 25.94 13.79
N GLY A 267 -20.15 26.24 14.32
CA GLY A 267 -21.10 27.18 13.73
C GLY A 267 -22.00 27.80 14.76
N PRO A 268 -22.86 28.73 14.37
CA PRO A 268 -23.85 29.26 15.28
C PRO A 268 -24.68 28.08 15.83
N ALA A 269 -24.61 27.90 17.16
CA ALA A 269 -25.45 26.91 17.82
C ALA A 269 -26.91 27.28 17.54
N LEU A 270 -27.73 26.31 17.15
CA LEU A 270 -29.17 26.50 17.16
C LEU A 270 -29.54 26.91 18.59
N PRO A 271 -30.27 28.02 18.78
CA PRO A 271 -30.78 28.33 20.10
C PRO A 271 -31.58 27.08 20.56
N PRO A 272 -31.34 26.57 21.76
CA PRO A 272 -32.08 25.42 22.26
C PRO A 272 -33.56 25.76 22.13
N ASN A 273 -34.29 25.03 21.29
CA ASN A 273 -35.70 25.26 20.93
C ASN A 273 -35.97 26.41 19.93
N GLY A 274 -35.12 26.68 18.97
CA GLY A 274 -35.36 27.63 17.87
C GLY A 274 -36.12 27.02 16.69
N LEU A 275 -37.12 27.76 16.18
CA LEU A 275 -37.75 27.50 14.88
C LEU A 275 -37.12 28.44 13.84
N SER A 276 -36.53 27.88 12.78
CA SER A 276 -36.06 28.64 11.65
C SER A 276 -37.22 28.92 10.69
N LEU A 277 -37.52 30.18 10.46
CA LEU A 277 -38.52 30.61 9.48
C LEU A 277 -37.87 30.70 8.06
N PRO A 278 -38.65 30.54 6.98
CA PRO A 278 -38.15 30.50 5.57
C PRO A 278 -37.41 31.75 5.08
N LEU A 279 -37.24 32.78 5.90
CA LEU A 279 -36.52 34.03 5.58
C LEU A 279 -35.19 34.15 6.37
N GLY A 280 -34.69 33.06 6.98
CA GLY A 280 -33.46 33.10 7.77
C GLY A 280 -33.58 33.77 9.14
N VAL A 281 -34.81 34.01 9.61
CA VAL A 281 -35.08 34.56 10.93
C VAL A 281 -35.25 33.44 11.94
N GLU A 282 -34.33 33.36 12.89
CA GLU A 282 -34.42 32.39 14.00
C GLU A 282 -35.20 32.98 15.18
N VAL A 283 -36.24 32.30 15.58
CA VAL A 283 -37.11 32.72 16.71
C VAL A 283 -37.06 31.66 17.79
N SER A 284 -36.86 32.02 19.05
CA SER A 284 -36.93 31.07 20.14
C SER A 284 -38.34 30.47 20.24
N GLN A 285 -38.44 29.18 20.60
CA GLN A 285 -39.73 28.49 20.71
C GLN A 285 -40.71 29.19 21.66
N SER A 286 -40.19 29.81 22.69
CA SER A 286 -40.99 30.65 23.60
C SER A 286 -41.54 31.91 22.92
N ALA A 287 -40.78 32.56 22.04
CA ALA A 287 -41.25 33.71 21.27
C ALA A 287 -42.25 33.29 20.17
N ALA A 288 -42.04 32.14 19.52
CA ALA A 288 -42.98 31.59 18.53
C ALA A 288 -44.30 31.17 19.17
N LEU A 289 -44.27 30.51 20.34
CA LEU A 289 -45.46 30.16 21.11
C LEU A 289 -46.17 31.43 21.68
N GLY A 290 -45.39 32.42 22.11
CA GLY A 290 -45.95 33.71 22.54
C GLY A 290 -46.66 34.45 21.40
N ALA A 291 -46.06 34.47 20.21
CA ALA A 291 -46.64 35.10 19.01
C ALA A 291 -47.91 34.37 18.54
N MET A 292 -47.89 33.00 18.54
CA MET A 292 -49.09 32.22 18.24
C MET A 292 -50.19 32.40 19.27
N GLY A 293 -49.85 32.41 20.59
CA GLY A 293 -50.79 32.65 21.67
C GLY A 293 -51.44 34.07 21.58
N ALA A 294 -50.64 35.09 21.28
CA ALA A 294 -51.14 36.45 21.08
C ALA A 294 -52.01 36.53 19.80
N GLY A 295 -51.62 35.85 18.71
CA GLY A 295 -52.42 35.74 17.49
C GLY A 295 -53.77 35.09 17.72
N TRP A 296 -53.83 34.02 18.50
CA TRP A 296 -55.06 33.32 18.90
C TRP A 296 -55.96 34.20 19.79
N LEU A 297 -55.39 34.92 20.78
CA LEU A 297 -56.13 35.83 21.62
C LEU A 297 -56.73 37.00 20.81
N LEU A 298 -55.96 37.56 19.86
CA LEU A 298 -56.48 38.58 18.95
C LEU A 298 -57.59 38.06 18.04
N ALA A 299 -57.43 36.82 17.52
CA ALA A 299 -58.47 36.15 16.74
C ALA A 299 -59.77 35.93 17.55
N ILE A 300 -59.63 35.44 18.78
CA ILE A 300 -60.76 35.24 19.69
C ILE A 300 -61.47 36.59 20.01
N VAL A 301 -60.69 37.65 20.30
CA VAL A 301 -61.25 38.99 20.55
C VAL A 301 -61.90 39.49 19.26
N ALA A 302 -61.34 39.35 18.10
CA ALA A 302 -61.95 39.75 16.82
C ALA A 302 -63.25 38.95 16.52
N ILE A 303 -63.28 37.65 16.78
CA ILE A 303 -64.47 36.84 16.65
C ILE A 303 -65.55 37.25 17.65
N GLN A 304 -65.19 37.57 18.89
CA GLN A 304 -66.12 38.06 19.88
C GLN A 304 -66.68 39.46 19.53
N LEU A 305 -65.86 40.35 18.99
CA LEU A 305 -66.32 41.66 18.51
C LEU A 305 -67.23 41.52 17.29
N LEU A 306 -66.89 40.60 16.36
CA LEU A 306 -67.77 40.26 15.22
C LEU A 306 -69.11 39.70 15.71
N ARG A 307 -69.11 38.75 16.67
CA ARG A 307 -70.32 38.16 17.26
C ARG A 307 -71.17 39.19 18.02
N ARG A 308 -70.56 40.22 18.60
CA ARG A 308 -71.33 41.35 19.23
C ARG A 308 -71.94 42.26 18.18
N ARG A 309 -71.36 42.40 16.99
CA ARG A 309 -71.92 43.17 15.88
C ARG A 309 -73.07 42.45 15.16
N THR A 310 -73.10 41.14 15.13
CA THR A 310 -74.14 40.33 14.45
C THR A 310 -75.28 39.94 15.38
N ARG A 311 -75.30 40.36 16.65
CA ARG A 311 -76.39 40.07 17.62
C ARG A 311 -77.41 41.18 17.67
N GLY A 312 -77.51 42.00 16.66
CA GLY A 312 -78.64 42.90 16.42
C GLY A 312 -79.33 42.46 15.14
N ASP A 313 -80.46 41.84 15.35
CA ASP A 313 -81.61 41.61 14.50
C ASP A 313 -81.83 40.15 14.10
N ASP A 314 -82.98 39.74 14.66
CA ASP A 314 -84.04 38.86 14.22
C ASP A 314 -83.94 37.34 14.36
N ALA A 315 -85.01 36.92 15.08
CA ALA A 315 -85.50 35.60 15.29
C ALA A 315 -86.04 34.96 14.00
N SER A 316 -85.84 33.68 13.82
CA SER A 316 -86.88 32.62 13.72
C SER A 316 -86.35 31.38 13.10
N SER A 317 -86.67 30.26 13.70
CA SER A 317 -87.10 28.94 13.23
C SER A 317 -86.29 28.28 12.04
N ASP A 318 -85.78 27.12 12.23
CA ASP A 318 -86.37 25.80 12.02
C ASP A 318 -85.34 24.69 12.25
N GLU A 319 -85.84 23.63 12.83
CA GLU A 319 -85.23 22.35 13.03
C GLU A 319 -84.92 21.69 11.69
N VAL A 320 -83.79 20.97 11.57
CA VAL A 320 -83.68 19.66 10.90
C VAL A 320 -82.50 18.90 11.50
N ASP A 321 -82.75 17.76 12.04
CA ASP A 321 -81.90 16.64 12.36
C ASP A 321 -81.16 16.17 11.09
N ASP A 322 -79.87 15.85 11.21
CA ASP A 322 -79.27 14.74 10.49
C ASP A 322 -77.99 14.29 11.25
N GLU A 323 -78.15 13.08 11.79
CA GLU A 323 -77.10 12.26 12.34
C GLU A 323 -76.21 11.75 11.21
N GLU A 324 -74.92 12.05 11.20
CA GLU A 324 -73.89 11.24 10.50
C GLU A 324 -72.80 10.88 11.49
N GLU A 325 -72.82 9.58 11.82
CA GLU A 325 -71.72 8.88 12.49
C GLU A 325 -70.48 8.90 11.62
N GLY A 326 -69.47 9.67 12.08
CA GLY A 326 -68.11 9.59 11.54
C GLY A 326 -67.28 8.64 12.38
N GLU A 327 -67.05 7.44 11.89
CA GLU A 327 -66.11 6.48 12.44
C GLU A 327 -64.72 7.11 12.63
N ALA A 328 -64.27 7.18 13.87
CA ALA A 328 -62.88 7.47 14.19
C ALA A 328 -62.06 6.26 13.84
N GLU A 329 -61.26 6.33 12.77
CA GLU A 329 -60.18 5.40 12.52
C GLU A 329 -59.18 5.49 13.67
N GLU A 330 -59.15 4.43 14.46
CA GLU A 330 -58.16 4.19 15.52
C GLU A 330 -56.80 3.99 14.81
N GLU A 331 -55.95 5.02 14.85
CA GLU A 331 -54.57 4.97 14.36
C GLU A 331 -53.80 3.96 15.21
N LYS A 332 -53.68 2.74 14.70
CA LYS A 332 -52.91 1.65 15.29
C LYS A 332 -51.46 2.08 15.36
N GLU A 333 -50.96 2.46 16.52
CA GLU A 333 -49.56 2.68 16.78
C GLU A 333 -48.77 1.42 16.40
N LEU A 334 -47.99 1.51 15.34
CA LEU A 334 -47.11 0.45 14.88
C LEU A 334 -45.94 0.29 15.90
N PRO A 335 -45.59 -0.94 16.31
CA PRO A 335 -44.54 -1.20 17.28
C PRO A 335 -43.21 -0.60 16.82
N GLU A 336 -42.41 -0.05 17.76
CA GLU A 336 -41.08 0.48 17.48
C GLU A 336 -40.17 -0.57 16.84
N LEU A 337 -39.40 -0.14 15.82
CA LEU A 337 -38.46 -0.99 15.10
C LEU A 337 -37.23 -1.28 15.96
N GLY A 338 -36.83 -2.54 16.04
CA GLY A 338 -35.61 -2.96 16.70
C GLY A 338 -34.35 -2.60 15.89
N TYR A 339 -33.17 -2.80 16.49
CA TYR A 339 -31.88 -2.59 15.85
C TYR A 339 -31.75 -3.51 14.61
N ASN A 340 -31.41 -2.93 13.45
CA ASN A 340 -31.36 -3.60 12.14
C ASN A 340 -32.71 -4.14 11.64
N GLU A 341 -33.84 -3.60 12.07
CA GLU A 341 -35.16 -3.89 11.55
C GLU A 341 -35.65 -2.75 10.65
N CYS A 342 -36.37 -3.09 9.60
CA CYS A 342 -37.02 -2.14 8.69
C CYS A 342 -38.36 -2.68 8.21
N ARG A 343 -39.22 -1.80 7.70
CA ARG A 343 -40.50 -2.16 7.08
C ARG A 343 -40.47 -2.00 5.58
N LEU A 344 -41.29 -2.80 4.88
CA LEU A 344 -41.54 -2.61 3.47
C LEU A 344 -42.36 -1.34 3.24
N ASP A 345 -41.90 -0.51 2.29
CA ASP A 345 -42.75 0.57 1.80
C ASP A 345 -43.81 0.05 0.81
N GLY A 346 -44.75 0.93 0.44
CA GLY A 346 -45.80 0.56 -0.52
C GLY A 346 -45.34 0.19 -1.93
N GLU A 347 -44.02 0.37 -2.25
CA GLU A 347 -43.36 0.04 -3.51
C GLU A 347 -42.54 -1.25 -3.43
N SER A 348 -42.65 -2.03 -2.38
CA SER A 348 -41.81 -3.21 -2.11
C SER A 348 -40.33 -2.90 -2.05
N LYS A 349 -39.98 -1.78 -1.41
CA LYS A 349 -38.62 -1.35 -1.10
C LYS A 349 -38.43 -1.22 0.40
N VAL A 350 -37.18 -1.31 0.84
CA VAL A 350 -36.80 -1.11 2.23
C VAL A 350 -35.62 -0.15 2.29
N ASN A 351 -35.57 0.67 3.34
CA ASN A 351 -34.39 1.48 3.64
C ASN A 351 -33.50 0.72 4.62
N CYS A 352 -32.22 0.58 4.29
CA CYS A 352 -31.26 -0.03 5.18
C CYS A 352 -31.06 0.82 6.44
N PRO A 353 -31.28 0.29 7.66
CA PRO A 353 -31.17 1.07 8.88
C PRO A 353 -29.72 1.47 9.20
N THR A 354 -28.72 0.91 8.51
CA THR A 354 -27.31 1.17 8.74
C THR A 354 -26.72 2.20 7.78
N CYS A 355 -27.08 2.15 6.48
CA CYS A 355 -26.50 3.04 5.46
C CYS A 355 -27.55 3.85 4.68
N ASP A 356 -28.82 3.76 5.07
CA ASP A 356 -29.98 4.43 4.49
C ASP A 356 -30.22 4.17 2.98
N ALA A 357 -29.56 3.15 2.46
CA ALA A 357 -29.71 2.75 1.07
C ALA A 357 -31.09 2.20 0.79
N ARG A 358 -31.75 2.71 -0.25
CA ARG A 358 -33.07 2.22 -0.68
C ARG A 358 -32.92 0.98 -1.54
N LEU A 359 -33.35 -0.17 -1.02
CA LEU A 359 -33.14 -1.50 -1.60
C LEU A 359 -34.46 -2.09 -2.10
N GLY A 360 -34.41 -2.63 -3.31
CA GLY A 360 -35.53 -3.39 -3.85
C GLY A 360 -35.56 -4.81 -3.26
N VAL A 361 -36.71 -5.23 -2.81
CA VAL A 361 -36.92 -6.59 -2.29
C VAL A 361 -37.35 -7.51 -3.45
N PRO A 362 -36.86 -8.77 -3.54
CA PRO A 362 -37.28 -9.71 -4.55
C PRO A 362 -38.80 -9.91 -4.53
N ARG A 363 -39.41 -9.96 -5.72
CA ARG A 363 -40.87 -10.15 -5.84
C ARG A 363 -41.32 -11.46 -5.19
N GLY A 364 -42.30 -11.39 -4.31
CA GLY A 364 -42.84 -12.55 -3.61
C GLY A 364 -42.26 -12.79 -2.22
N SER A 365 -41.39 -11.94 -1.74
CA SER A 365 -40.91 -11.99 -0.35
C SER A 365 -41.98 -11.41 0.58
N THR A 366 -42.44 -12.23 1.54
CA THR A 366 -43.38 -11.79 2.60
C THR A 366 -42.69 -11.69 3.93
N PRO A 367 -42.84 -10.57 4.67
CA PRO A 367 -42.30 -10.44 6.02
C PRO A 367 -42.80 -11.52 6.98
N PRO A 368 -41.99 -11.96 7.98
CA PRO A 368 -40.64 -11.51 8.26
C PRO A 368 -39.58 -12.30 7.52
N PHE A 369 -38.59 -11.62 6.90
CA PHE A 369 -37.44 -12.25 6.28
C PHE A 369 -36.14 -11.46 6.56
N ARG A 370 -34.99 -12.06 6.22
CA ARG A 370 -33.68 -11.43 6.39
C ARG A 370 -32.92 -11.46 5.07
N PHE A 371 -32.15 -10.40 4.82
CA PHE A 371 -31.21 -10.34 3.70
C PHE A 371 -29.98 -9.48 4.07
N THR A 372 -28.94 -9.55 3.25
CA THR A 372 -27.72 -8.75 3.44
C THR A 372 -27.79 -7.53 2.53
N CYS A 373 -27.55 -6.34 3.09
CA CYS A 373 -27.49 -5.12 2.31
C CYS A 373 -26.29 -5.18 1.34
N PRO A 374 -26.46 -4.97 0.03
CA PRO A 374 -25.36 -5.03 -0.93
C PRO A 374 -24.41 -3.82 -0.84
N GLN A 375 -24.78 -2.76 -0.12
CA GLN A 375 -23.96 -1.56 0.01
C GLN A 375 -23.10 -1.53 1.29
N CYS A 376 -23.59 -2.11 2.39
CA CYS A 376 -22.85 -2.09 3.67
C CYS A 376 -22.68 -3.48 4.28
N GLU A 377 -23.06 -4.54 3.57
CA GLU A 377 -22.98 -5.95 3.97
C GLU A 377 -23.65 -6.30 5.32
N ASN A 378 -24.42 -5.37 5.87
CA ASN A 378 -25.12 -5.59 7.13
C ASN A 378 -26.36 -6.47 6.94
N LYS A 379 -26.63 -7.34 7.92
CA LYS A 379 -27.82 -8.21 7.90
C LYS A 379 -29.03 -7.44 8.42
N ILE A 380 -30.05 -7.32 7.58
CA ILE A 380 -31.28 -6.58 7.84
C ILE A 380 -32.41 -7.58 8.04
N ARG A 381 -33.31 -7.30 8.98
CA ARG A 381 -34.57 -8.02 9.16
C ARG A 381 -35.71 -7.12 8.73
N VAL A 382 -36.50 -7.61 7.76
CA VAL A 382 -37.74 -6.97 7.33
C VAL A 382 -38.87 -7.50 8.18
N VAL A 383 -39.62 -6.63 8.80
CA VAL A 383 -40.79 -6.93 9.64
C VAL A 383 -42.06 -6.34 9.02
N GLU A 384 -43.23 -6.78 9.47
CA GLU A 384 -44.53 -6.27 8.99
C GLU A 384 -44.77 -4.82 9.38
#